data_b28a5bb9465912437ccddeced3f66bc3
#
_entry.id   b28a5bb9465912437ccddeced3f66bc3
#
_cell.length_a   1.000
_cell.length_b   1.000
_cell.length_c   1.000
_cell.angle_alpha   90.00
_cell.angle_beta   90.00
_cell.angle_gamma   90.00
#
_symmetry.space_group_name_H-M   'P 1'
#
loop_
_entity.id
_entity.type
_entity.pdbx_description
1 polymer ?
#
loop_
_entity_poly.entity_id
_entity_poly.type
_entity_poly.pdbx_seq_one_letter_code
_entity_poly.pdbx_strand_id
1 'polypeptide(L)'
;WGHLENGVIVPAKAPIISAHCVRVAVADGHLATCWASFEKPATKEEIIERWRTFEGLPQKMNLPSAPHPFLQYFEEDNRPQTRLDRDFERGMGISLGRLRGDSLFDWRFVGLSHNTLRGAAGGAVLIAELLCAQGYIPKK
;
A
#
# COMPACT_ATOMS: atom_id res chain seq x y z
N TRP A 1 -1.46 3.47 13.32
CA TRP A 1 -0.08 3.96 13.30
C TRP A 1 0.34 4.35 14.70
N GLY A 2 1.58 4.07 15.06
CA GLY A 2 2.12 4.33 16.38
C GLY A 2 3.50 3.71 16.55
N HIS A 3 3.98 3.75 17.76
CA HIS A 3 5.23 3.10 18.17
C HIS A 3 5.01 2.35 19.48
N LEU A 4 5.91 1.45 19.79
CA LEU A 4 5.89 0.71 21.06
C LEU A 4 6.72 1.48 22.09
N GLU A 5 6.11 1.79 23.24
CA GLU A 5 6.76 2.41 24.38
C GLU A 5 6.42 1.63 25.64
N ASN A 6 7.43 1.11 26.34
CA ASN A 6 7.27 0.31 27.58
C ASN A 6 6.25 -0.84 27.44
N GLY A 7 6.18 -1.52 26.26
CA GLY A 7 5.25 -2.60 26.01
C GLY A 7 3.81 -2.16 25.66
N VAL A 8 3.55 -0.86 25.54
CA VAL A 8 2.25 -0.27 25.18
C VAL A 8 2.34 0.39 23.81
N ILE A 9 1.30 0.23 22.99
CA ILE A 9 1.22 0.92 21.71
C ILE A 9 0.76 2.36 21.96
N VAL A 10 1.63 3.31 21.60
CA VAL A 10 1.34 4.75 21.63
C VAL A 10 0.92 5.17 20.23
N PRO A 11 -0.31 5.70 20.04
CA PRO A 11 -0.78 6.15 18.73
C PRO A 11 0.07 7.29 18.16
N ALA A 12 0.34 7.26 16.86
CA ALA A 12 0.98 8.36 16.16
C ALA A 12 0.07 9.59 16.12
N LYS A 13 0.66 10.78 16.29
CA LYS A 13 -0.05 12.07 16.14
C LYS A 13 -0.10 12.54 14.68
N ALA A 14 0.78 12.01 13.84
CA ALA A 14 0.86 12.28 12.41
C ALA A 14 1.13 10.97 11.65
N PRO A 15 0.72 10.85 10.37
CA PRO A 15 -0.14 11.81 9.66
C PRO A 15 -1.57 11.86 10.23
N ILE A 16 -2.29 12.97 10.01
CA ILE A 16 -3.72 13.05 10.29
C ILE A 16 -4.44 12.33 9.15
N ILE A 17 -5.26 11.32 9.51
CA ILE A 17 -5.96 10.48 8.52
C ILE A 17 -7.45 10.53 8.81
N SER A 18 -8.23 10.77 7.74
CA SER A 18 -9.68 10.54 7.75
C SER A 18 -10.02 9.58 6.61
N ALA A 19 -10.83 8.57 6.91
CA ALA A 19 -11.20 7.55 5.93
C ALA A 19 -12.71 7.28 5.98
N HIS A 20 -13.31 7.12 4.79
CA HIS A 20 -14.69 6.75 4.64
C HIS A 20 -14.80 5.54 3.71
N CYS A 21 -15.35 4.44 4.23
CA CYS A 21 -15.50 3.19 3.48
C CYS A 21 -16.88 3.10 2.85
N VAL A 22 -16.93 2.74 1.56
CA VAL A 22 -18.16 2.62 0.78
C VAL A 22 -18.24 1.23 0.18
N ARG A 23 -19.42 0.61 0.23
CA ARG A 23 -19.71 -0.64 -0.50
C ARG A 23 -20.03 -0.33 -1.95
N VAL A 24 -19.38 -1.04 -2.87
CA VAL A 24 -19.56 -0.89 -4.31
C VAL A 24 -19.72 -2.27 -4.98
N ALA A 25 -20.37 -2.29 -6.14
CA ALA A 25 -20.66 -3.51 -6.88
C ALA A 25 -19.44 -3.97 -7.72
N VAL A 26 -18.40 -4.48 -7.04
CA VAL A 26 -17.23 -5.11 -7.68
C VAL A 26 -17.02 -6.50 -7.09
N ALA A 27 -16.47 -7.43 -7.86
CA ALA A 27 -16.20 -8.78 -7.38
C ALA A 27 -15.11 -8.76 -6.31
N ASP A 28 -13.94 -8.20 -6.66
CA ASP A 28 -12.79 -8.01 -5.78
C ASP A 28 -12.06 -6.71 -6.11
N GLY A 29 -11.27 -6.23 -5.15
CA GLY A 29 -10.45 -5.05 -5.27
C GLY A 29 -11.03 -3.86 -4.50
N HIS A 30 -10.18 -3.24 -3.68
CA HIS A 30 -10.48 -1.99 -2.97
C HIS A 30 -9.79 -0.84 -3.67
N LEU A 31 -10.58 0.07 -4.26
CA LEU A 31 -10.10 1.35 -4.76
C LEU A 31 -10.14 2.39 -3.64
N ALA A 32 -9.03 3.06 -3.44
CA ALA A 32 -8.92 4.22 -2.56
C ALA A 32 -8.66 5.47 -3.41
N THR A 33 -9.54 6.46 -3.31
CA THR A 33 -9.25 7.80 -3.78
C THR A 33 -8.58 8.57 -2.64
N CYS A 34 -7.36 9.04 -2.87
CA CYS A 34 -6.52 9.64 -1.85
C CYS A 34 -6.23 11.10 -2.17
N TRP A 35 -6.24 11.91 -1.13
CA TRP A 35 -5.71 13.27 -1.13
C TRP A 35 -4.63 13.35 -0.07
N ALA A 36 -3.53 14.00 -0.37
CA ALA A 36 -2.39 14.09 0.53
C ALA A 36 -1.77 15.47 0.51
N SER A 37 -1.40 15.97 1.68
CA SER A 37 -0.50 17.11 1.86
C SER A 37 0.77 16.63 2.53
N PHE A 38 1.91 17.14 2.07
CA PHE A 38 3.23 16.76 2.56
C PHE A 38 3.88 17.91 3.35
N GLU A 39 4.61 17.59 4.40
CA GLU A 39 5.40 18.59 5.13
C GLU A 39 6.50 19.20 4.25
N LYS A 40 7.03 18.42 3.31
CA LYS A 40 8.02 18.86 2.32
C LYS A 40 7.42 18.80 0.92
N PRO A 41 7.51 19.87 0.13
CA PRO A 41 7.08 19.83 -1.26
C PRO A 41 7.78 18.68 -2.01
N ALA A 42 7.02 18.02 -2.87
CA ALA A 42 7.54 16.96 -3.75
C ALA A 42 6.95 17.15 -5.15
N THR A 43 7.73 16.89 -6.18
CA THR A 43 7.26 16.89 -7.56
C THR A 43 6.54 15.59 -7.90
N LYS A 44 5.79 15.59 -8.99
CA LYS A 44 5.11 14.39 -9.50
C LYS A 44 6.12 13.26 -9.78
N GLU A 45 7.23 13.61 -10.39
CA GLU A 45 8.29 12.69 -10.78
C GLU A 45 8.96 12.05 -9.54
N GLU A 46 9.23 12.84 -8.51
CA GLU A 46 9.78 12.34 -7.24
C GLU A 46 8.83 11.36 -6.54
N ILE A 47 7.52 11.65 -6.54
CA ILE A 47 6.51 10.76 -5.94
C ILE A 47 6.45 9.43 -6.71
N ILE A 48 6.38 9.49 -8.04
CA ILE A 48 6.33 8.30 -8.90
C ILE A 48 7.61 7.46 -8.72
N GLU A 49 8.77 8.09 -8.69
CA GLU A 49 10.05 7.39 -8.49
C GLU A 49 10.10 6.72 -7.11
N ARG A 50 9.60 7.39 -6.07
CA ARG A 50 9.48 6.79 -4.73
C ARG A 50 8.55 5.59 -4.71
N TRP A 51 7.47 5.61 -5.46
CA TRP A 51 6.59 4.45 -5.59
C TRP A 51 7.26 3.30 -6.35
N ARG A 52 7.94 3.59 -7.46
CA ARG A 52 8.63 2.58 -8.28
C ARG A 52 9.78 1.89 -7.55
N THR A 53 10.45 2.62 -6.68
CA THR A 53 11.61 2.13 -5.91
C THR A 53 11.28 1.72 -4.48
N PHE A 54 10.00 1.73 -4.12
CA PHE A 54 9.61 1.42 -2.73
C PHE A 54 9.81 -0.06 -2.42
N GLU A 55 10.58 -0.31 -1.37
CA GLU A 55 10.77 -1.64 -0.78
C GLU A 55 10.54 -1.59 0.72
N GLY A 56 9.62 -2.44 1.19
CA GLY A 56 9.43 -2.72 2.61
C GLY A 56 10.39 -3.82 3.11
N LEU A 57 10.30 -4.14 4.39
CA LEU A 57 11.08 -5.25 4.96
C LEU A 57 10.86 -6.58 4.25
N PRO A 58 9.63 -6.97 3.87
CA PRO A 58 9.40 -8.22 3.16
C PRO A 58 10.16 -8.33 1.85
N GLN A 59 10.23 -7.24 1.06
CA GLN A 59 10.98 -7.19 -0.20
C GLN A 59 12.48 -7.30 0.06
N LYS A 60 13.01 -6.52 1.00
CA LYS A 60 14.44 -6.53 1.38
C LYS A 60 14.91 -7.87 1.90
N MET A 61 14.02 -8.62 2.57
CA MET A 61 14.29 -9.96 3.08
C MET A 61 13.97 -11.07 2.08
N ASN A 62 13.50 -10.74 0.87
CA ASN A 62 13.09 -11.68 -0.17
C ASN A 62 12.15 -12.79 0.37
N LEU A 63 11.12 -12.37 1.14
CA LEU A 63 10.17 -13.33 1.70
C LEU A 63 9.34 -13.98 0.57
N PRO A 64 8.98 -15.28 0.70
CA PRO A 64 8.35 -16.04 -0.38
C PRO A 64 7.06 -15.42 -0.94
N SER A 65 6.25 -14.80 -0.07
CA SER A 65 4.99 -14.15 -0.47
C SER A 65 5.13 -12.65 -0.74
N ALA A 66 6.33 -12.09 -0.66
CA ALA A 66 6.56 -10.67 -0.94
C ALA A 66 6.40 -10.39 -2.45
N PRO A 67 5.60 -9.39 -2.85
CA PRO A 67 5.53 -8.97 -4.25
C PRO A 67 6.78 -8.21 -4.68
N HIS A 68 7.21 -8.39 -5.91
CA HIS A 68 8.34 -7.67 -6.53
C HIS A 68 8.01 -7.28 -7.97
N PRO A 69 7.75 -5.99 -8.22
CA PRO A 69 7.73 -4.84 -7.31
C PRO A 69 6.49 -4.82 -6.40
N PHE A 70 6.55 -4.11 -5.28
CA PHE A 70 5.39 -3.96 -4.40
C PHE A 70 4.36 -2.99 -4.94
N LEU A 71 4.80 -1.86 -5.51
CA LEU A 71 3.95 -0.84 -6.09
C LEU A 71 4.19 -0.75 -7.59
N GLN A 72 3.12 -0.59 -8.38
CA GLN A 72 3.21 -0.18 -9.78
C GLN A 72 2.40 1.09 -10.01
N TYR A 73 2.91 1.99 -10.86
CA TYR A 73 2.25 3.22 -11.25
C TYR A 73 1.86 3.18 -12.73
N PHE A 74 0.60 3.51 -12.99
CA PHE A 74 0.06 3.66 -14.35
C PHE A 74 0.02 5.11 -14.77
N GLU A 75 0.52 5.39 -15.97
CA GLU A 75 0.43 6.71 -16.60
C GLU A 75 -0.94 6.95 -17.25
N GLU A 76 -1.66 5.88 -17.59
CA GLU A 76 -2.94 5.94 -18.26
C GLU A 76 -4.04 6.51 -17.35
N ASP A 77 -4.82 7.46 -17.86
CA ASP A 77 -5.85 8.18 -17.10
C ASP A 77 -7.01 7.28 -16.65
N ASN A 78 -7.21 6.12 -17.25
CA ASN A 78 -8.26 5.17 -16.91
C ASN A 78 -7.79 4.02 -16.00
N ARG A 79 -6.57 4.10 -15.46
CA ARG A 79 -6.01 3.08 -14.55
C ARG A 79 -5.69 3.70 -13.17
N PRO A 80 -5.72 2.92 -12.06
CA PRO A 80 -6.04 1.49 -12.01
C PRO A 80 -7.54 1.20 -12.08
N GLN A 81 -7.88 -0.02 -12.53
CA GLN A 81 -9.24 -0.57 -12.56
C GLN A 81 -9.28 -1.90 -11.82
N THR A 82 -10.32 -2.14 -11.02
CA THR A 82 -10.45 -3.36 -10.22
C THR A 82 -10.37 -4.64 -11.05
N ARG A 83 -11.01 -4.64 -12.24
CA ARG A 83 -11.03 -5.82 -13.11
C ARG A 83 -9.67 -6.12 -13.76
N LEU A 84 -8.87 -5.10 -14.04
CA LEU A 84 -7.62 -5.24 -14.81
C LEU A 84 -6.39 -5.37 -13.93
N ASP A 85 -6.40 -4.72 -12.74
CA ASP A 85 -5.17 -4.44 -12.00
C ASP A 85 -5.13 -5.04 -10.59
N ARG A 86 -6.25 -5.60 -10.10
CA ARG A 86 -6.29 -6.16 -8.75
C ARG A 86 -5.38 -7.36 -8.55
N ASP A 87 -5.11 -8.12 -9.62
CA ASP A 87 -4.32 -9.35 -9.56
C ASP A 87 -2.81 -9.10 -9.77
N PHE A 88 -2.38 -7.84 -9.81
CA PHE A 88 -0.97 -7.49 -9.91
C PHE A 88 -0.14 -8.17 -8.82
N GLU A 89 0.99 -8.79 -9.22
CA GLU A 89 1.81 -9.60 -8.32
C GLU A 89 1.00 -10.66 -7.57
N ARG A 90 0.16 -11.40 -8.29
CA ARG A 90 -0.75 -12.42 -7.72
C ARG A 90 -1.68 -11.85 -6.65
N GLY A 91 -2.09 -10.59 -6.81
CA GLY A 91 -2.94 -9.87 -5.85
C GLY A 91 -2.22 -9.38 -4.59
N MET A 92 -0.89 -9.50 -4.53
CA MET A 92 -0.10 -9.03 -3.38
C MET A 92 0.51 -7.64 -3.60
N GLY A 93 0.61 -7.18 -4.84
CA GLY A 93 1.05 -5.83 -5.18
C GLY A 93 -0.07 -4.79 -5.08
N ILE A 94 0.30 -3.54 -5.20
CA ILE A 94 -0.62 -2.38 -5.19
C ILE A 94 -0.46 -1.61 -6.49
N SER A 95 -1.58 -1.32 -7.14
CA SER A 95 -1.63 -0.54 -8.37
C SER A 95 -2.00 0.91 -8.05
N LEU A 96 -1.21 1.84 -8.53
CA LEU A 96 -1.37 3.28 -8.34
C LEU A 96 -1.55 3.98 -9.68
N GLY A 97 -2.28 5.10 -9.69
CA GLY A 97 -2.43 5.91 -10.89
C GLY A 97 -3.12 7.24 -10.63
N ARG A 98 -3.30 8.03 -11.69
CA ARG A 98 -4.01 9.31 -11.65
C ARG A 98 -3.40 10.34 -10.69
N LEU A 99 -2.09 10.29 -10.47
CA LEU A 99 -1.39 11.29 -9.64
C LEU A 99 -1.44 12.66 -10.33
N ARG A 100 -2.01 13.64 -9.65
CA ARG A 100 -2.13 15.02 -10.12
C ARG A 100 -2.26 16.00 -8.96
N GLY A 101 -1.90 17.25 -9.21
CA GLY A 101 -2.09 18.33 -8.25
C GLY A 101 -3.55 18.52 -7.85
N ASP A 102 -3.78 19.04 -6.67
CA ASP A 102 -5.09 19.31 -6.10
C ASP A 102 -5.19 20.78 -5.66
N SER A 103 -6.41 21.32 -5.56
CA SER A 103 -6.64 22.73 -5.17
C SER A 103 -6.73 22.94 -3.65
N LEU A 104 -6.97 21.87 -2.88
CA LEU A 104 -7.11 21.93 -1.42
C LEU A 104 -5.96 21.20 -0.71
N PHE A 105 -5.42 20.17 -1.37
CA PHE A 105 -4.27 19.39 -0.92
C PHE A 105 -3.15 19.50 -1.95
N ASP A 106 -1.96 19.01 -1.66
CA ASP A 106 -0.87 19.05 -2.62
C ASP A 106 -1.13 18.10 -3.79
N TRP A 107 -1.57 16.88 -3.48
CA TRP A 107 -1.73 15.80 -4.44
C TRP A 107 -3.00 14.98 -4.23
N ARG A 108 -3.50 14.44 -5.33
CA ARG A 108 -4.54 13.40 -5.34
C ARG A 108 -4.16 12.26 -6.27
N PHE A 109 -4.54 11.06 -5.90
CA PHE A 109 -4.26 9.84 -6.68
C PHE A 109 -5.25 8.73 -6.36
N VAL A 110 -5.17 7.63 -7.10
CA VAL A 110 -5.98 6.42 -6.87
C VAL A 110 -5.05 5.25 -6.59
N GLY A 111 -5.37 4.47 -5.57
CA GLY A 111 -4.72 3.21 -5.26
C GLY A 111 -5.69 2.06 -5.32
N LEU A 112 -5.22 0.90 -5.74
CA LEU A 112 -5.98 -0.35 -5.81
C LEU A 112 -5.21 -1.48 -5.13
N SER A 113 -5.86 -2.16 -4.20
CA SER A 113 -5.36 -3.35 -3.52
C SER A 113 -6.37 -4.48 -3.61
N HIS A 114 -5.90 -5.73 -3.71
CA HIS A 114 -6.77 -6.90 -3.63
C HIS A 114 -7.21 -7.13 -2.18
N ASN A 115 -8.53 -7.14 -1.93
CA ASN A 115 -9.10 -7.22 -0.59
C ASN A 115 -8.90 -8.58 0.09
N THR A 116 -9.03 -9.69 -0.65
CA THR A 116 -8.95 -11.05 -0.08
C THR A 116 -7.54 -11.62 -0.07
N LEU A 117 -6.68 -11.23 -1.00
CA LEU A 117 -5.28 -11.64 -1.05
C LEU A 117 -4.42 -10.69 -0.22
N ARG A 118 -4.07 -9.51 -0.72
CA ARG A 118 -3.23 -8.55 0.02
C ARG A 118 -3.87 -8.13 1.34
N GLY A 119 -5.16 -7.85 1.35
CA GLY A 119 -5.88 -7.33 2.51
C GLY A 119 -6.28 -8.40 3.54
N ALA A 120 -6.13 -9.70 3.24
CA ALA A 120 -6.53 -10.77 4.13
C ALA A 120 -5.53 -11.94 4.11
N ALA A 121 -5.85 -13.04 3.40
CA ALA A 121 -5.11 -14.30 3.51
C ALA A 121 -3.62 -14.17 3.14
N GLY A 122 -3.30 -13.57 2.01
CA GLY A 122 -1.92 -13.39 1.56
C GLY A 122 -1.12 -12.45 2.48
N GLY A 123 -1.76 -11.39 2.97
CA GLY A 123 -1.16 -10.49 3.96
C GLY A 123 -0.85 -11.19 5.27
N ALA A 124 -1.73 -12.08 5.75
CA ALA A 124 -1.50 -12.87 6.97
C ALA A 124 -0.34 -13.85 6.81
N VAL A 125 -0.25 -14.53 5.65
CA VAL A 125 0.89 -15.40 5.34
C VAL A 125 2.20 -14.61 5.32
N LEU A 126 2.24 -13.46 4.64
CA LEU A 126 3.44 -12.62 4.59
C LEU A 126 3.87 -12.10 5.97
N ILE A 127 2.92 -11.77 6.86
CA ILE A 127 3.23 -11.41 8.25
C ILE A 127 3.84 -12.61 9.00
N ALA A 128 3.29 -13.81 8.84
CA ALA A 128 3.85 -15.00 9.46
C ALA A 128 5.28 -15.30 8.97
N GLU A 129 5.53 -15.19 7.66
CA GLU A 129 6.87 -15.30 7.08
C GLU A 129 7.84 -14.28 7.68
N LEU A 130 7.40 -13.01 7.83
CA LEU A 130 8.20 -11.96 8.43
C LEU A 130 8.55 -12.26 9.90
N LEU A 131 7.57 -12.71 10.69
CA LEU A 131 7.78 -13.09 12.08
C LEU A 131 8.73 -14.28 12.22
N CYS A 132 8.64 -15.28 11.33
CA CYS A 132 9.61 -16.38 11.27
C CYS A 132 11.03 -15.88 10.93
N ALA A 133 11.13 -15.00 9.93
CA ALA A 133 12.43 -14.48 9.47
C ALA A 133 13.10 -13.60 10.54
N GLN A 134 12.30 -12.90 11.36
CA GLN A 134 12.79 -12.10 12.49
C GLN A 134 12.97 -12.89 13.80
N GLY A 135 12.69 -14.19 13.81
CA GLY A 135 12.89 -15.06 14.96
C GLY A 135 11.80 -14.99 16.05
N TYR A 136 10.69 -14.31 15.80
CA TYR A 136 9.55 -14.31 16.74
C TYR A 136 8.82 -15.66 16.76
N ILE A 137 8.81 -16.37 15.63
CA ILE A 137 8.28 -17.73 15.52
C ILE A 137 9.46 -18.67 15.32
N PRO A 138 9.75 -19.62 16.25
CA PRO A 138 10.87 -20.52 16.13
C PRO A 138 10.67 -21.48 14.96
N LYS A 139 11.75 -21.77 14.23
CA LYS A 139 11.76 -22.88 13.27
C LYS A 139 11.65 -24.18 14.06
N LYS A 140 10.70 -25.03 13.68
CA LYS A 140 10.66 -26.41 14.19
C LYS A 140 11.73 -27.28 13.55
#